data_03386abab4f2c278b3270ed394981539
#
_entry.id   03386abab4f2c278b3270ed394981539
#
_cell.length_a   1.000
_cell.length_b   1.000
_cell.length_c   1.000
_cell.angle_alpha   90.00
_cell.angle_beta   90.00
_cell.angle_gamma   90.00
#
_symmetry.space_group_name_H-M   'P 1'
#
loop_
_entity.id
_entity.type
_entity.pdbx_description
1 polymer ?
#
loop_
_entity_poly.entity_id
_entity_poly.type
_entity_poly.pdbx_seq_one_letter_code
_entity_poly.pdbx_strand_id
1 'polypeptide(L)'
;MPNNQLAPCQCGFLEGEANHPDSPIRFDAKLNEYHFIHRMSTGEEAKMMIYHCPFCGGRAPESRRDELFHRLTEAERHRLFKLTERLRTLDQVIAAFGQPDLDQPVGLVKVTPERDGKPETTESCRVVIYTKLSDTADVHVKVHPTDRVAFSFSAKAVEEHAG
;
A
#
# COMPACT_ATOMS: atom_id res chain seq x y z
N MET A 1 -18.72 -25.71 -11.77
CA MET A 1 -18.99 -25.39 -10.36
C MET A 1 -19.92 -24.19 -10.34
N PRO A 2 -21.03 -24.19 -9.59
CA PRO A 2 -21.93 -23.05 -9.56
C PRO A 2 -21.14 -21.85 -9.01
N ASN A 3 -21.21 -20.75 -9.74
CA ASN A 3 -20.64 -19.46 -9.33
C ASN A 3 -21.41 -18.98 -8.10
N ASN A 4 -20.92 -19.32 -6.92
CA ASN A 4 -21.55 -18.97 -5.63
C ASN A 4 -21.24 -17.49 -5.34
N GLN A 5 -21.78 -16.60 -6.16
CA GLN A 5 -21.70 -15.16 -5.89
C GLN A 5 -22.60 -14.88 -4.67
N LEU A 6 -21.96 -14.71 -3.52
CA LEU A 6 -22.65 -14.26 -2.31
C LEU A 6 -23.42 -12.97 -2.60
N ALA A 7 -24.64 -12.89 -2.08
CA ALA A 7 -25.47 -11.70 -2.21
C ALA A 7 -24.76 -10.48 -1.58
N PRO A 8 -25.01 -9.26 -2.08
CA PRO A 8 -24.51 -8.03 -1.45
C PRO A 8 -24.98 -7.93 0.01
N CYS A 9 -24.15 -7.37 0.87
CA CYS A 9 -24.51 -7.11 2.25
C CYS A 9 -25.67 -6.10 2.33
N GLN A 10 -26.72 -6.46 3.06
CA GLN A 10 -27.91 -5.60 3.30
C GLN A 10 -28.24 -5.51 4.79
N CYS A 11 -27.37 -5.99 5.69
CA CYS A 11 -27.68 -6.05 7.11
C CYS A 11 -27.57 -4.70 7.85
N GLY A 12 -26.94 -3.68 7.24
CA GLY A 12 -26.71 -2.36 7.82
C GLY A 12 -25.64 -2.29 8.92
N PHE A 13 -25.21 -3.44 9.48
CA PHE A 13 -24.22 -3.43 10.57
C PHE A 13 -22.84 -2.94 10.13
N LEU A 14 -22.41 -3.29 8.91
CA LEU A 14 -21.09 -2.85 8.39
C LEU A 14 -21.02 -1.32 8.26
N GLU A 15 -22.10 -0.70 7.78
CA GLU A 15 -22.23 0.75 7.69
C GLU A 15 -22.34 1.40 9.08
N GLY A 16 -23.15 0.81 9.97
CA GLY A 16 -23.29 1.27 11.35
C GLY A 16 -21.94 1.29 12.08
N GLU A 17 -21.16 0.23 11.96
CA GLU A 17 -19.82 0.14 12.55
C GLU A 17 -18.86 1.16 11.94
N ALA A 18 -18.89 1.37 10.63
CA ALA A 18 -18.00 2.35 9.99
C ALA A 18 -18.27 3.79 10.44
N ASN A 19 -19.51 4.09 10.87
CA ASN A 19 -19.90 5.39 11.39
C ASN A 19 -19.66 5.54 12.92
N HIS A 20 -19.35 4.43 13.62
CA HIS A 20 -19.08 4.49 15.05
C HIS A 20 -17.63 4.93 15.32
N PRO A 21 -17.39 5.95 16.17
CA PRO A 21 -16.04 6.51 16.36
C PRO A 21 -15.03 5.52 16.94
N ASP A 22 -15.49 4.62 17.81
CA ASP A 22 -14.63 3.63 18.49
C ASP A 22 -14.48 2.31 17.71
N SER A 23 -15.20 2.14 16.61
CA SER A 23 -15.10 0.93 15.79
C SER A 23 -13.75 0.91 15.03
N PRO A 24 -13.14 -0.26 14.86
CA PRO A 24 -11.97 -0.40 13.99
C PRO A 24 -12.33 -0.43 12.51
N ILE A 25 -13.62 -0.36 12.15
CA ILE A 25 -14.06 -0.37 10.74
C ILE A 25 -14.18 1.07 10.25
N ARG A 26 -13.65 1.34 9.05
CA ARG A 26 -13.77 2.64 8.36
C ARG A 26 -14.22 2.44 6.93
N PHE A 27 -15.02 3.37 6.44
CA PHE A 27 -15.42 3.42 5.04
C PHE A 27 -14.60 4.48 4.30
N ASP A 28 -14.00 4.09 3.19
CA ASP A 28 -13.34 4.99 2.25
C ASP A 28 -14.29 5.25 1.08
N ALA A 29 -14.92 6.41 1.08
CA ALA A 29 -15.91 6.79 0.07
C ALA A 29 -15.29 6.94 -1.33
N LYS A 30 -14.01 7.34 -1.43
CA LYS A 30 -13.32 7.48 -2.72
C LYS A 30 -13.11 6.12 -3.37
N LEU A 31 -12.70 5.15 -2.58
CA LEU A 31 -12.45 3.78 -3.04
C LEU A 31 -13.71 2.90 -3.04
N ASN A 32 -14.79 3.34 -2.39
CA ASN A 32 -15.99 2.54 -2.10
C ASN A 32 -15.64 1.24 -1.34
N GLU A 33 -14.77 1.35 -0.34
CA GLU A 33 -14.22 0.21 0.39
C GLU A 33 -14.43 0.34 1.89
N TYR A 34 -14.72 -0.77 2.55
CA TYR A 34 -14.61 -0.88 4.00
C TYR A 34 -13.25 -1.46 4.37
N HIS A 35 -12.62 -0.87 5.39
CA HIS A 35 -11.33 -1.31 5.92
C HIS A 35 -11.44 -1.62 7.40
N PHE A 36 -10.82 -2.72 7.81
CA PHE A 36 -10.50 -2.97 9.21
C PHE A 36 -9.17 -2.29 9.53
N ILE A 37 -9.19 -1.39 10.50
CA ILE A 37 -8.00 -0.68 10.96
C ILE A 37 -7.43 -1.41 12.15
N HIS A 38 -6.22 -1.90 12.01
CA HIS A 38 -5.48 -2.52 13.10
C HIS A 38 -4.30 -1.62 13.47
N ARG A 39 -4.27 -1.17 14.72
CA ARG A 39 -3.14 -0.41 15.23
C ARG A 39 -2.08 -1.38 15.72
N MET A 40 -0.91 -1.33 15.09
CA MET A 40 0.23 -2.14 15.50
C MET A 40 0.88 -1.59 16.77
N SER A 41 1.66 -2.43 17.47
CA SER A 41 2.43 -2.01 18.66
C SER A 41 3.44 -0.89 18.35
N THR A 42 3.79 -0.70 17.09
CA THR A 42 4.64 0.40 16.59
C THR A 42 3.92 1.75 16.52
N GLY A 43 2.60 1.80 16.78
CA GLY A 43 1.76 2.98 16.57
C GLY A 43 1.29 3.16 15.14
N GLU A 44 1.80 2.38 14.19
CA GLU A 44 1.36 2.39 12.79
C GLU A 44 -0.02 1.74 12.64
N GLU A 45 -0.80 2.23 11.69
CA GLU A 45 -2.09 1.64 11.35
C GLU A 45 -1.95 0.76 10.10
N ALA A 46 -2.29 -0.51 10.26
CA ALA A 46 -2.48 -1.43 9.14
C ALA A 46 -3.95 -1.39 8.71
N LYS A 47 -4.18 -1.34 7.41
CA LYS A 47 -5.52 -1.35 6.81
C LYS A 47 -5.72 -2.66 6.07
N MET A 48 -6.78 -3.38 6.42
CA MET A 48 -7.19 -4.59 5.72
C MET A 48 -8.54 -4.37 5.06
N MET A 49 -8.63 -4.60 3.76
CA MET A 49 -9.88 -4.47 3.02
C MET A 49 -10.86 -5.57 3.42
N ILE A 50 -12.10 -5.19 3.63
CA ILE A 50 -13.19 -6.08 3.96
C ILE A 50 -13.93 -6.45 2.66
N TYR A 51 -13.76 -7.69 2.22
CA TYR A 51 -14.44 -8.21 1.01
C TYR A 51 -15.84 -8.75 1.32
N HIS A 52 -16.07 -9.17 2.56
CA HIS A 52 -17.36 -9.71 3.03
C HIS A 52 -17.69 -9.14 4.38
N CYS A 53 -18.95 -8.83 4.58
CA CYS A 53 -19.46 -8.34 5.86
C CYS A 53 -19.20 -9.37 6.97
N PRO A 54 -18.49 -9.01 8.05
CA PRO A 54 -18.19 -9.94 9.13
C PRO A 54 -19.42 -10.33 9.94
N PHE A 55 -20.53 -9.62 9.79
CA PHE A 55 -21.78 -9.85 10.54
C PHE A 55 -22.74 -10.79 9.83
N CYS A 56 -22.89 -10.67 8.51
CA CYS A 56 -23.85 -11.47 7.75
C CYS A 56 -23.22 -12.31 6.63
N GLY A 57 -21.93 -12.19 6.38
CA GLY A 57 -21.23 -12.88 5.30
C GLY A 57 -21.54 -12.35 3.89
N GLY A 58 -22.44 -11.38 3.75
CA GLY A 58 -22.76 -10.76 2.47
C GLY A 58 -21.56 -10.02 1.86
N ARG A 59 -21.51 -9.91 0.53
CA ARG A 59 -20.42 -9.23 -0.17
C ARG A 59 -20.40 -7.74 0.17
N ALA A 60 -19.24 -7.20 0.47
CA ALA A 60 -19.01 -5.76 0.60
C ALA A 60 -19.21 -5.05 -0.75
N PRO A 61 -19.36 -3.71 -0.78
CA PRO A 61 -19.43 -2.95 -2.02
C PRO A 61 -18.26 -3.24 -2.95
N GLU A 62 -18.46 -3.10 -4.24
CA GLU A 62 -17.41 -3.25 -5.23
C GLU A 62 -16.42 -2.07 -5.14
N SER A 63 -15.13 -2.40 -5.05
CA SER A 63 -14.07 -1.41 -5.00
C SER A 63 -13.96 -0.63 -6.31
N ARG A 64 -13.69 0.66 -6.18
CA ARG A 64 -13.42 1.54 -7.33
C ARG A 64 -11.92 1.69 -7.63
N ARG A 65 -11.07 0.81 -7.07
CA ARG A 65 -9.62 0.90 -7.30
C ARG A 65 -9.25 0.79 -8.76
N ASP A 66 -9.90 -0.08 -9.51
CA ASP A 66 -9.62 -0.29 -10.94
C ASP A 66 -10.02 0.92 -11.80
N GLU A 67 -10.89 1.81 -11.28
CA GLU A 67 -11.22 3.09 -11.92
C GLU A 67 -10.20 4.19 -11.60
N LEU A 68 -9.63 4.14 -10.39
CA LEU A 68 -8.80 5.22 -9.82
C LEU A 68 -7.29 4.98 -9.97
N PHE A 69 -6.88 3.73 -10.16
CA PHE A 69 -5.49 3.36 -10.27
C PHE A 69 -5.24 2.44 -11.46
N HIS A 70 -4.11 2.62 -12.10
CA HIS A 70 -3.66 1.70 -13.14
C HIS A 70 -3.49 0.29 -12.56
N ARG A 71 -3.86 -0.71 -13.34
CA ARG A 71 -3.63 -2.09 -12.96
C ARG A 71 -2.18 -2.47 -13.25
N LEU A 72 -1.41 -2.75 -12.20
CA LEU A 72 -0.06 -3.30 -12.34
C LEU A 72 -0.17 -4.78 -12.76
N THR A 73 0.00 -5.05 -14.05
CA THR A 73 -0.06 -6.40 -14.59
C THR A 73 1.11 -7.26 -14.12
N GLU A 74 0.95 -8.58 -14.15
CA GLU A 74 2.02 -9.52 -13.79
C GLU A 74 3.25 -9.37 -14.70
N ALA A 75 3.03 -9.14 -15.99
CA ALA A 75 4.10 -8.89 -16.95
C ALA A 75 4.91 -7.63 -16.59
N GLU A 76 4.22 -6.53 -16.24
CA GLU A 76 4.87 -5.29 -15.84
C GLU A 76 5.60 -5.43 -14.50
N ARG A 77 4.99 -6.11 -13.53
CA ARG A 77 5.63 -6.43 -12.25
C ARG A 77 6.91 -7.23 -12.46
N HIS A 78 6.86 -8.24 -13.31
CA HIS A 78 8.02 -9.05 -13.65
C HIS A 78 9.12 -8.23 -14.34
N ARG A 79 8.75 -7.35 -15.29
CA ARG A 79 9.68 -6.42 -15.95
C ARG A 79 10.40 -5.53 -14.95
N LEU A 80 9.65 -4.89 -14.05
CA LEU A 80 10.23 -4.01 -13.02
C LEU A 80 11.12 -4.79 -12.05
N PHE A 81 10.70 -6.00 -11.66
CA PHE A 81 11.52 -6.87 -10.83
C PHE A 81 12.84 -7.20 -11.51
N LYS A 82 12.83 -7.62 -12.78
CA LYS A 82 14.05 -7.91 -13.56
C LYS A 82 14.96 -6.69 -13.67
N LEU A 83 14.40 -5.51 -13.83
CA LEU A 83 15.14 -4.27 -13.93
C LEU A 83 15.90 -3.93 -12.63
N THR A 84 15.34 -4.32 -11.48
CA THR A 84 15.83 -3.94 -10.14
C THR A 84 16.55 -5.08 -9.40
N GLU A 85 16.36 -6.34 -9.78
CA GLU A 85 16.79 -7.52 -9.01
C GLU A 85 18.29 -7.59 -8.70
N ARG A 86 19.13 -6.90 -9.49
CA ARG A 86 20.59 -6.91 -9.32
C ARG A 86 21.14 -5.70 -8.58
N LEU A 87 20.33 -4.67 -8.36
CA LEU A 87 20.74 -3.44 -7.71
C LEU A 87 20.69 -3.62 -6.18
N ARG A 88 21.77 -3.24 -5.50
CA ARG A 88 21.94 -3.47 -4.05
C ARG A 88 22.18 -2.19 -3.26
N THR A 89 22.66 -1.13 -3.91
CA THR A 89 22.99 0.15 -3.29
C THR A 89 22.34 1.29 -4.04
N LEU A 90 22.19 2.44 -3.38
CA LEU A 90 21.61 3.62 -4.01
C LEU A 90 22.46 4.11 -5.20
N ASP A 91 23.78 4.05 -5.09
CA ASP A 91 24.67 4.45 -6.18
C ASP A 91 24.47 3.60 -7.44
N GLN A 92 24.25 2.28 -7.28
CA GLN A 92 23.91 1.41 -8.41
C GLN A 92 22.56 1.76 -9.03
N VAL A 93 21.58 2.15 -8.22
CA VAL A 93 20.27 2.58 -8.70
C VAL A 93 20.39 3.88 -9.49
N ILE A 94 21.12 4.87 -8.96
CA ILE A 94 21.36 6.15 -9.64
C ILE A 94 22.16 5.95 -10.93
N ALA A 95 23.15 5.08 -10.91
CA ALA A 95 23.92 4.76 -12.13
C ALA A 95 23.06 4.11 -13.22
N ALA A 96 22.06 3.30 -12.82
CA ALA A 96 21.18 2.60 -13.75
C ALA A 96 20.03 3.49 -14.27
N PHE A 97 19.44 4.34 -13.41
CA PHE A 97 18.18 5.06 -13.72
C PHE A 97 18.32 6.58 -13.71
N GLY A 98 19.50 7.11 -13.36
CA GLY A 98 19.68 8.55 -13.16
C GLY A 98 19.19 9.03 -11.79
N GLN A 99 19.06 10.33 -11.65
CA GLN A 99 18.52 10.92 -10.42
C GLN A 99 17.04 10.57 -10.22
N PRO A 100 16.61 10.29 -8.99
CA PRO A 100 15.20 10.04 -8.69
C PRO A 100 14.34 11.27 -8.96
N ASP A 101 13.07 11.04 -9.31
CA ASP A 101 12.09 12.11 -9.49
C ASP A 101 11.69 12.74 -8.15
N LEU A 102 11.63 11.95 -7.08
CA LEU A 102 11.33 12.39 -5.71
C LEU A 102 12.33 11.77 -4.74
N ASP A 103 12.74 12.56 -3.75
CA ASP A 103 13.66 12.14 -2.69
C ASP A 103 13.08 12.54 -1.33
N GLN A 104 12.82 11.54 -0.50
CA GLN A 104 12.28 11.68 0.84
C GLN A 104 13.32 11.20 1.85
N PRO A 105 14.15 12.09 2.43
CA PRO A 105 15.21 11.73 3.39
C PRO A 105 14.69 10.94 4.59
N VAL A 106 13.44 11.21 5.01
CA VAL A 106 12.71 10.48 6.06
C VAL A 106 11.39 9.99 5.47
N GLY A 107 11.46 9.03 4.54
CA GLY A 107 10.27 8.50 3.86
C GLY A 107 9.53 7.41 4.63
N LEU A 108 10.24 6.68 5.50
CA LEU A 108 9.67 5.65 6.37
C LEU A 108 10.32 5.72 7.74
N VAL A 109 9.50 5.59 8.77
CA VAL A 109 9.94 5.47 10.16
C VAL A 109 9.46 4.13 10.71
N LYS A 110 10.39 3.32 11.20
CA LYS A 110 10.09 2.06 11.88
C LYS A 110 10.38 2.26 13.36
N VAL A 111 9.35 2.16 14.18
CA VAL A 111 9.49 2.12 15.63
C VAL A 111 9.45 0.65 16.07
N THR A 112 10.50 0.19 16.73
CA THR A 112 10.51 -1.13 17.39
C THR A 112 10.30 -0.89 18.86
N PRO A 113 9.15 -1.30 19.46
CA PRO A 113 8.85 -1.03 20.85
C PRO A 113 9.80 -1.79 21.78
N GLU A 114 9.92 -1.31 23.01
CA GLU A 114 10.67 -2.01 24.05
C GLU A 114 10.14 -3.44 24.22
N ARG A 115 11.05 -4.41 24.12
CA ARG A 115 10.75 -5.83 24.31
C ARG A 115 11.94 -6.58 24.86
N ASP A 116 11.70 -7.48 25.82
CA ASP A 116 12.71 -8.38 26.42
C ASP A 116 13.93 -7.60 26.97
N GLY A 117 13.69 -6.42 27.59
CA GLY A 117 14.74 -5.56 28.17
C GLY A 117 15.59 -4.79 27.13
N LYS A 118 15.21 -4.84 25.85
CA LYS A 118 15.80 -4.01 24.79
C LYS A 118 15.02 -2.70 24.70
N PRO A 119 15.69 -1.54 24.73
CA PRO A 119 14.99 -0.25 24.64
C PRO A 119 14.28 -0.07 23.29
N GLU A 120 13.27 0.78 23.27
CA GLU A 120 12.63 1.24 22.05
C GLU A 120 13.68 1.80 21.07
N THR A 121 13.60 1.38 19.82
CA THR A 121 14.46 1.90 18.75
C THR A 121 13.62 2.49 17.63
N THR A 122 14.06 3.64 17.13
CA THR A 122 13.45 4.30 15.97
C THR A 122 14.47 4.30 14.84
N GLU A 123 14.10 3.67 13.73
CA GLU A 123 14.89 3.66 12.51
C GLU A 123 14.16 4.44 11.42
N SER A 124 14.82 5.42 10.82
CA SER A 124 14.30 6.11 9.65
C SER A 124 15.00 5.61 8.39
N CYS A 125 14.24 5.45 7.31
CA CYS A 125 14.78 5.08 6.02
C CYS A 125 14.47 6.17 5.00
N ARG A 126 15.47 6.55 4.22
CA ARG A 126 15.28 7.38 3.02
C ARG A 126 14.49 6.58 1.99
N VAL A 127 13.56 7.24 1.30
CA VAL A 127 12.83 6.66 0.18
C VAL A 127 13.03 7.55 -1.03
N VAL A 128 13.53 6.99 -2.12
CA VAL A 128 13.57 7.68 -3.41
C VAL A 128 12.59 7.04 -4.37
N ILE A 129 11.97 7.85 -5.24
CA ILE A 129 10.88 7.41 -6.10
C ILE A 129 11.22 7.77 -7.55
N TYR A 130 11.07 6.79 -8.42
CA TYR A 130 11.16 6.93 -9.88
C TYR A 130 9.78 6.77 -10.47
N THR A 131 9.25 7.85 -11.03
CA THR A 131 7.90 7.88 -11.62
C THR A 131 7.91 7.61 -13.12
N LYS A 132 9.08 7.64 -13.76
CA LYS A 132 9.20 7.53 -15.23
C LYS A 132 9.65 6.15 -15.73
N LEU A 133 9.93 5.20 -14.82
CA LEU A 133 10.36 3.86 -15.20
C LEU A 133 9.21 2.96 -15.69
N SER A 134 7.97 3.37 -15.43
CA SER A 134 6.75 2.67 -15.85
C SER A 134 5.61 3.66 -16.04
N ASP A 135 4.74 3.41 -17.01
CA ASP A 135 3.53 4.21 -17.23
C ASP A 135 2.43 3.88 -16.21
N THR A 136 2.48 2.69 -15.61
CA THR A 136 1.42 2.19 -14.72
C THR A 136 1.83 2.08 -13.26
N ALA A 137 3.12 2.24 -12.94
CA ALA A 137 3.62 2.10 -11.58
C ALA A 137 4.74 3.10 -11.24
N ASP A 138 4.80 3.50 -9.98
CA ASP A 138 5.94 4.17 -9.39
C ASP A 138 6.86 3.13 -8.73
N VAL A 139 8.17 3.33 -8.91
CA VAL A 139 9.21 2.49 -8.31
C VAL A 139 9.75 3.20 -7.07
N HIS A 140 9.46 2.63 -5.91
CA HIS A 140 9.96 3.13 -4.62
C HIS A 140 11.21 2.36 -4.23
N VAL A 141 12.26 3.08 -3.90
CA VAL A 141 13.54 2.54 -3.43
C VAL A 141 13.72 2.95 -1.98
N LYS A 142 13.57 2.01 -1.08
CA LYS A 142 13.84 2.18 0.34
C LYS A 142 15.33 1.99 0.57
N VAL A 143 15.99 3.02 1.09
CA VAL A 143 17.43 3.00 1.40
C VAL A 143 17.61 2.78 2.89
N HIS A 144 18.19 1.65 3.25
CA HIS A 144 18.50 1.32 4.64
C HIS A 144 19.77 2.08 5.12
N PRO A 145 19.95 2.27 6.43
CA PRO A 145 21.15 2.93 6.98
C PRO A 145 22.47 2.25 6.58
N THR A 146 22.43 0.98 6.17
CA THR A 146 23.56 0.21 5.68
C THR A 146 23.82 0.37 4.18
N ASP A 147 23.21 1.36 3.54
CA ASP A 147 23.20 1.61 2.09
C ASP A 147 22.56 0.50 1.23
N ARG A 148 21.99 -0.52 1.85
CA ARG A 148 21.23 -1.54 1.11
C ARG A 148 19.89 -0.99 0.67
N VAL A 149 19.45 -1.37 -0.53
CA VAL A 149 18.16 -0.95 -1.07
C VAL A 149 17.16 -2.09 -1.13
N ALA A 150 15.88 -1.75 -0.93
CA ALA A 150 14.74 -2.61 -1.19
C ALA A 150 13.77 -1.88 -2.12
N PHE A 151 13.15 -2.64 -3.03
CA PHE A 151 12.24 -2.09 -4.03
C PHE A 151 10.80 -2.47 -3.71
N SER A 152 9.90 -1.53 -3.98
CA SER A 152 8.46 -1.78 -4.03
C SER A 152 7.85 -1.01 -5.21
N PHE A 153 6.73 -1.51 -5.72
CA PHE A 153 6.04 -0.95 -6.87
C PHE A 153 4.61 -0.62 -6.45
N SER A 154 4.20 0.64 -6.64
CA SER A 154 2.83 1.08 -6.40
C SER A 154 2.16 1.49 -7.70
N ALA A 155 0.91 1.12 -7.88
CA ALA A 155 0.13 1.54 -9.03
C ALA A 155 -0.04 3.06 -9.03
N LYS A 156 0.11 3.69 -10.19
CA LYS A 156 -0.17 5.10 -10.38
C LYS A 156 -1.67 5.36 -10.36
N ALA A 157 -2.04 6.52 -9.86
CA ALA A 157 -3.40 7.02 -10.08
C ALA A 157 -3.64 7.24 -11.58
N VAL A 158 -4.85 6.91 -12.03
CA VAL A 158 -5.32 7.31 -13.37
C VAL A 158 -5.48 8.82 -13.34
N GLU A 159 -4.82 9.53 -14.23
CA GLU A 159 -4.99 10.98 -14.36
C GLU A 159 -6.45 11.27 -14.72
N GLU A 160 -7.15 12.00 -13.84
CA GLU A 160 -8.43 12.57 -14.20
C GLU A 160 -8.15 13.58 -15.33
N HIS A 161 -8.56 13.26 -16.55
CA HIS A 161 -8.60 14.24 -17.62
C HIS A 161 -9.62 15.27 -17.17
N ALA A 162 -9.12 16.42 -16.68
CA ALA A 162 -9.94 17.59 -16.45
C ALA A 162 -10.58 17.98 -17.81
N GLY A 163 -11.84 17.56 -17.98
CA GLY A 163 -12.67 17.95 -19.10
C GLY A 163 -13.18 19.38 -18.93
#